data_1c28c731aa7e13cdb5df51e782133033
#
_entry.id   1c28c731aa7e13cdb5df51e782133033
#
_cell.length_a   1.000
_cell.length_b   1.000
_cell.length_c   1.000
_cell.angle_alpha   90.00
_cell.angle_beta   90.00
_cell.angle_gamma   90.00
#
_symmetry.space_group_name_H-M   'P 1'
#
loop_
_entity.id
_entity.type
_entity.pdbx_description
1 polymer ?
#
loop_
_entity_poly.entity_id
_entity_poly.type
_entity_poly.pdbx_seq_one_letter_code
_entity_poly.pdbx_strand_id
1 'polypeptide(L)'
;MPSYKLIYFPITALGEPIRFLFSYAGIDFVDERIDLNDWPKIKPTMPFGKLPVLEVDGKKINQSVAIGRYLAKQSGLAGKNDWESLEIDATVDNIYDLRANIARFRYESNEQAKEEKLKAAKETVPYYLERLDAQVKKNGGYFVGGTLTWADLTFVALLENLNHIMKEDIVEKYENLKQLQKKVEELPAIKSWIEKRPPTIYPN
;
A
#
# COMPACT_ATOMS: atom_id res chain seq x y z
N MET A 1 11.60 22.08 8.73
CA MET A 1 11.24 20.69 8.30
C MET A 1 11.17 20.68 6.80
N PRO A 2 11.51 19.57 6.11
CA PRO A 2 11.39 19.49 4.67
C PRO A 2 9.93 19.67 4.24
N SER A 3 9.69 20.22 3.05
CA SER A 3 8.37 20.24 2.44
C SER A 3 8.12 18.94 1.68
N TYR A 4 6.97 18.31 1.92
CA TYR A 4 6.60 17.06 1.27
C TYR A 4 5.37 17.23 0.39
N LYS A 5 5.43 16.64 -0.82
CA LYS A 5 4.28 16.55 -1.71
C LYS A 5 4.22 15.15 -2.30
N LEU A 6 3.10 14.46 -2.10
CA LEU A 6 2.79 13.20 -2.77
C LEU A 6 1.97 13.49 -4.01
N ILE A 7 2.44 13.03 -5.16
CA ILE A 7 1.74 13.15 -6.44
C ILE A 7 1.25 11.75 -6.84
N TYR A 8 -0.07 11.58 -6.89
CA TYR A 8 -0.70 10.31 -7.24
C TYR A 8 -2.09 10.52 -7.85
N PHE A 9 -2.71 9.45 -8.33
CA PHE A 9 -4.10 9.46 -8.76
C PHE A 9 -5.08 9.57 -7.58
N PRO A 10 -6.37 9.97 -7.82
CA PRO A 10 -7.39 10.07 -6.78
C PRO A 10 -7.94 8.70 -6.35
N ILE A 11 -7.06 7.72 -6.17
CA ILE A 11 -7.34 6.36 -5.73
C ILE A 11 -6.45 6.00 -4.54
N THR A 12 -6.80 4.97 -3.80
CA THR A 12 -5.98 4.44 -2.71
C THR A 12 -4.72 3.75 -3.27
N ALA A 13 -4.79 2.52 -3.71
CA ALA A 13 -3.72 1.77 -4.38
C ALA A 13 -2.30 2.08 -3.85
N LEU A 14 -1.32 2.33 -4.72
CA LEU A 14 0.08 2.53 -4.34
C LEU A 14 0.37 3.86 -3.61
N GLY A 15 -0.55 4.82 -3.65
CA GLY A 15 -0.43 6.08 -2.91
C GLY A 15 -0.81 5.94 -1.44
N GLU A 16 -1.73 5.04 -1.11
CA GLU A 16 -2.31 4.97 0.23
C GLU A 16 -1.32 4.51 1.31
N PRO A 17 -0.42 3.54 1.08
CA PRO A 17 0.62 3.23 2.06
C PRO A 17 1.49 4.43 2.43
N ILE A 18 1.77 5.31 1.46
CA ILE A 18 2.55 6.53 1.67
C ILE A 18 1.74 7.54 2.51
N ARG A 19 0.44 7.70 2.22
CA ARG A 19 -0.47 8.56 2.98
C ARG A 19 -0.62 8.09 4.43
N PHE A 20 -0.73 6.77 4.64
CA PHE A 20 -0.76 6.19 5.99
C PHE A 20 0.52 6.48 6.77
N LEU A 21 1.69 6.35 6.13
CA LEU A 21 2.97 6.65 6.76
C LEU A 21 3.11 8.13 7.14
N PHE A 22 2.72 9.06 6.27
CA PHE A 22 2.69 10.48 6.59
C PHE A 22 1.76 10.77 7.75
N SER A 23 0.53 10.24 7.70
CA SER A 23 -0.47 10.45 8.75
C SER A 23 -0.02 9.89 10.08
N TYR A 24 0.51 8.65 10.10
CA TYR A 24 1.02 8.02 11.32
C TYR A 24 2.20 8.79 11.93
N ALA A 25 3.12 9.25 11.10
CA ALA A 25 4.28 10.02 11.53
C ALA A 25 3.96 11.46 11.97
N GLY A 26 2.72 11.93 11.73
CA GLY A 26 2.36 13.32 11.97
C GLY A 26 3.13 14.31 11.09
N ILE A 27 3.54 13.88 9.91
CA ILE A 27 4.28 14.70 8.94
C ILE A 27 3.28 15.34 7.98
N ASP A 28 3.25 16.67 7.93
CA ASP A 28 2.42 17.42 6.99
C ASP A 28 2.93 17.21 5.56
N PHE A 29 2.00 17.00 4.64
CA PHE A 29 2.29 16.84 3.22
C PHE A 29 1.14 17.38 2.35
N VAL A 30 1.47 17.75 1.12
CA VAL A 30 0.49 18.07 0.08
C VAL A 30 0.12 16.77 -0.65
N ASP A 31 -1.16 16.37 -0.61
CA ASP A 31 -1.68 15.23 -1.38
C ASP A 31 -2.19 15.70 -2.74
N GLU A 32 -1.28 15.84 -3.72
CA GLU A 32 -1.61 16.26 -5.07
C GLU A 32 -2.20 15.09 -5.87
N ARG A 33 -3.50 15.18 -6.17
CA ARG A 33 -4.26 14.14 -6.88
C ARG A 33 -4.44 14.51 -8.33
N ILE A 34 -3.81 13.74 -9.22
CA ILE A 34 -3.84 13.96 -10.68
C ILE A 34 -5.08 13.33 -11.29
N ASP A 35 -5.88 14.12 -12.01
CA ASP A 35 -6.97 13.58 -12.82
C ASP A 35 -6.41 12.70 -13.94
N LEU A 36 -7.08 11.58 -14.22
CA LEU A 36 -6.67 10.64 -15.27
C LEU A 36 -6.64 11.30 -16.66
N ASN A 37 -7.53 12.28 -16.90
CA ASN A 37 -7.57 13.02 -18.17
C ASN A 37 -6.35 13.94 -18.36
N ASP A 38 -5.76 14.41 -17.27
CA ASP A 38 -4.56 15.26 -17.29
C ASP A 38 -3.26 14.44 -17.33
N TRP A 39 -3.35 13.16 -17.01
CA TRP A 39 -2.18 12.29 -16.95
C TRP A 39 -1.31 12.28 -18.22
N PRO A 40 -1.85 12.21 -19.44
CA PRO A 40 -1.03 12.25 -20.66
C PRO A 40 -0.14 13.48 -20.78
N LYS A 41 -0.59 14.63 -20.28
CA LYS A 41 0.18 15.90 -20.30
C LYS A 41 1.25 15.92 -19.20
N ILE A 42 0.95 15.35 -18.03
CA ILE A 42 1.80 15.38 -16.84
C ILE A 42 2.85 14.28 -16.87
N LYS A 43 2.53 13.12 -17.43
CA LYS A 43 3.40 11.94 -17.51
C LYS A 43 4.84 12.22 -17.95
N PRO A 44 5.12 13.03 -18.99
CA PRO A 44 6.50 13.33 -19.40
C PRO A 44 7.30 14.12 -18.36
N THR A 45 6.66 14.79 -17.40
CA THR A 45 7.30 15.59 -16.35
C THR A 45 7.62 14.78 -15.09
N MET A 46 7.17 13.51 -15.05
CA MET A 46 7.36 12.62 -13.90
C MET A 46 8.55 11.69 -14.11
N PRO A 47 9.32 11.36 -13.05
CA PRO A 47 10.39 10.39 -13.12
C PRO A 47 9.90 9.06 -13.72
N PHE A 48 10.57 8.59 -14.77
CA PHE A 48 10.20 7.37 -15.51
C PHE A 48 8.73 7.35 -16.02
N GLY A 49 8.04 8.50 -16.04
CA GLY A 49 6.63 8.57 -16.45
C GLY A 49 5.71 7.71 -15.60
N LYS A 50 5.96 7.60 -14.29
CA LYS A 50 5.21 6.74 -13.35
C LYS A 50 4.84 7.49 -12.09
N LEU A 51 3.75 7.05 -11.44
CA LEU A 51 3.29 7.46 -10.12
C LEU A 51 3.23 6.22 -9.18
N PRO A 52 3.33 6.41 -7.85
CA PRO A 52 3.45 7.67 -7.13
C PRO A 52 4.81 8.34 -7.30
N VAL A 53 4.82 9.66 -7.11
CA VAL A 53 6.02 10.48 -6.99
C VAL A 53 5.97 11.22 -5.66
N LEU A 54 7.05 11.16 -4.89
CA LEU A 54 7.29 12.01 -3.74
C LEU A 54 8.20 13.17 -4.16
N GLU A 55 7.79 14.39 -3.89
CA GLU A 55 8.61 15.58 -3.99
C GLU A 55 9.03 16.03 -2.59
N VAL A 56 10.34 16.16 -2.37
CA VAL A 56 10.94 16.64 -1.12
C VAL A 56 11.82 17.84 -1.43
N ASP A 57 11.44 19.02 -0.96
CA ASP A 57 12.16 20.28 -1.23
C ASP A 57 12.45 20.47 -2.73
N GLY A 58 11.44 20.17 -3.58
CA GLY A 58 11.53 20.28 -5.04
C GLY A 58 12.22 19.11 -5.75
N LYS A 59 12.78 18.13 -5.03
CA LYS A 59 13.39 16.92 -5.61
C LYS A 59 12.36 15.82 -5.75
N LYS A 60 12.16 15.32 -6.96
CA LYS A 60 11.18 14.26 -7.27
C LYS A 60 11.84 12.87 -7.28
N ILE A 61 11.18 11.94 -6.59
CA ILE A 61 11.54 10.51 -6.55
C ILE A 61 10.30 9.65 -6.77
N ASN A 62 10.41 8.59 -7.52
CA ASN A 62 9.36 7.58 -7.71
C ASN A 62 9.70 6.28 -6.97
N GLN A 63 8.88 5.23 -7.10
CA GLN A 63 8.93 3.92 -6.46
C GLN A 63 8.31 3.91 -5.05
N SER A 64 7.06 3.45 -4.98
CA SER A 64 6.26 3.45 -3.74
C SER A 64 6.94 2.72 -2.58
N VAL A 65 7.61 1.58 -2.83
CA VAL A 65 8.33 0.81 -1.81
C VAL A 65 9.53 1.60 -1.26
N ALA A 66 10.32 2.23 -2.14
CA ALA A 66 11.46 3.05 -1.71
C ALA A 66 11.01 4.28 -0.90
N ILE A 67 9.92 4.92 -1.34
CA ILE A 67 9.30 6.06 -0.62
C ILE A 67 8.79 5.60 0.75
N GLY A 68 8.07 4.48 0.80
CA GLY A 68 7.57 3.91 2.06
C GLY A 68 8.69 3.60 3.05
N ARG A 69 9.75 2.93 2.60
CA ARG A 69 10.93 2.63 3.44
C ARG A 69 11.62 3.91 3.96
N TYR A 70 11.72 4.94 3.11
CA TYR A 70 12.29 6.22 3.53
C TYR A 70 11.48 6.86 4.67
N LEU A 71 10.14 6.92 4.54
CA LEU A 71 9.26 7.46 5.57
C LEU A 71 9.23 6.58 6.84
N ALA A 72 9.25 5.25 6.68
CA ALA A 72 9.29 4.31 7.79
C ALA A 72 10.53 4.50 8.67
N LYS A 73 11.69 4.77 8.08
CA LYS A 73 12.91 5.08 8.83
C LYS A 73 12.78 6.36 9.66
N GLN A 74 12.08 7.37 9.15
CA GLN A 74 11.86 8.63 9.88
C GLN A 74 10.84 8.49 11.01
N SER A 75 9.92 7.53 10.91
CA SER A 75 8.86 7.30 11.90
C SER A 75 9.12 6.15 12.87
N GLY A 76 10.32 5.54 12.83
CA GLY A 76 10.68 4.42 13.72
C GLY A 76 9.98 3.10 13.38
N LEU A 77 9.42 2.97 12.17
CA LEU A 77 8.65 1.79 11.73
C LEU A 77 9.47 0.80 10.88
N ALA A 78 10.78 1.04 10.71
CA ALA A 78 11.65 0.24 9.84
C ALA A 78 12.45 -0.86 10.57
N GLY A 79 12.06 -1.22 11.80
CA GLY A 79 12.74 -2.23 12.61
C GLY A 79 13.79 -1.65 13.56
N LYS A 80 14.15 -2.43 14.58
CA LYS A 80 15.09 -2.04 15.65
C LYS A 80 16.54 -2.39 15.32
N ASN A 81 16.76 -3.24 14.34
CA ASN A 81 18.08 -3.70 13.88
C ASN A 81 18.00 -4.16 12.42
N ASP A 82 19.15 -4.45 11.83
CA ASP A 82 19.25 -4.81 10.41
C ASP A 82 18.46 -6.09 10.06
N TRP A 83 18.37 -7.05 10.98
CA TRP A 83 17.61 -8.28 10.73
C TRP A 83 16.10 -8.02 10.71
N GLU A 84 15.56 -7.30 11.70
CA GLU A 84 14.17 -6.88 11.69
C GLU A 84 13.84 -6.04 10.44
N SER A 85 14.75 -5.13 10.05
CA SER A 85 14.58 -4.34 8.83
C SER A 85 14.49 -5.23 7.59
N LEU A 86 15.33 -6.27 7.49
CA LEU A 86 15.28 -7.26 6.41
C LEU A 86 13.95 -8.02 6.40
N GLU A 87 13.49 -8.50 7.57
CA GLU A 87 12.22 -9.24 7.68
C GLU A 87 11.02 -8.36 7.30
N ILE A 88 11.03 -7.09 7.70
CA ILE A 88 10.00 -6.12 7.32
C ILE A 88 10.03 -5.88 5.82
N ASP A 89 11.19 -5.62 5.23
CA ASP A 89 11.34 -5.36 3.80
C ASP A 89 10.88 -6.58 2.98
N ALA A 90 11.28 -7.78 3.36
CA ALA A 90 10.84 -9.03 2.72
C ALA A 90 9.31 -9.23 2.82
N THR A 91 8.72 -8.85 3.96
CA THR A 91 7.27 -8.92 4.14
C THR A 91 6.55 -7.93 3.21
N VAL A 92 7.06 -6.71 3.12
CA VAL A 92 6.51 -5.70 2.21
C VAL A 92 6.61 -6.14 0.76
N ASP A 93 7.75 -6.70 0.34
CA ASP A 93 7.91 -7.20 -1.03
C ASP A 93 6.92 -8.34 -1.31
N ASN A 94 6.67 -9.28 -0.38
CA ASN A 94 5.63 -10.30 -0.50
C ASN A 94 4.21 -9.70 -0.61
N ILE A 95 3.91 -8.63 0.12
CA ILE A 95 2.64 -7.92 0.02
C ILE A 95 2.50 -7.28 -1.38
N TYR A 96 3.57 -6.72 -1.92
CA TYR A 96 3.56 -6.16 -3.27
C TYR A 96 3.47 -7.23 -4.35
N ASP A 97 4.03 -8.44 -4.12
CA ASP A 97 3.85 -9.59 -5.01
C ASP A 97 2.38 -10.04 -5.03
N LEU A 98 1.74 -10.16 -3.86
CA LEU A 98 0.29 -10.41 -3.76
C LEU A 98 -0.50 -9.37 -4.57
N ARG A 99 -0.21 -8.09 -4.33
CA ARG A 99 -0.84 -6.99 -5.08
C ARG A 99 -0.59 -7.11 -6.58
N ALA A 100 0.63 -7.44 -7.01
CA ALA A 100 0.97 -7.56 -8.43
C ALA A 100 0.19 -8.71 -9.10
N ASN A 101 0.01 -9.84 -8.42
CA ASN A 101 -0.79 -10.96 -8.90
C ASN A 101 -2.26 -10.55 -9.11
N ILE A 102 -2.84 -9.80 -8.16
CA ILE A 102 -4.20 -9.27 -8.28
C ILE A 102 -4.29 -8.22 -9.42
N ALA A 103 -3.32 -7.31 -9.51
CA ALA A 103 -3.38 -6.22 -10.48
C ALA A 103 -3.21 -6.68 -11.94
N ARG A 104 -2.57 -7.83 -12.19
CA ARG A 104 -2.29 -8.31 -13.56
C ARG A 104 -3.53 -8.49 -14.40
N PHE A 105 -4.64 -8.97 -13.84
CA PHE A 105 -5.87 -9.14 -14.61
C PHE A 105 -6.63 -7.82 -14.79
N ARG A 106 -6.50 -6.88 -13.86
CA ARG A 106 -7.16 -5.57 -13.95
C ARG A 106 -6.76 -4.78 -15.19
N TYR A 107 -5.48 -4.85 -15.57
CA TYR A 107 -4.91 -4.08 -16.68
C TYR A 107 -4.84 -4.87 -17.99
N GLU A 108 -5.40 -6.09 -18.02
CA GLU A 108 -5.46 -6.89 -19.24
C GLU A 108 -6.65 -6.45 -20.10
N SER A 109 -6.38 -6.18 -21.37
CA SER A 109 -7.38 -5.74 -22.34
C SER A 109 -8.02 -6.88 -23.13
N ASN A 110 -7.36 -8.03 -23.20
CA ASN A 110 -7.90 -9.23 -23.83
C ASN A 110 -8.75 -10.00 -22.83
N GLU A 111 -10.05 -10.18 -23.09
CA GLU A 111 -10.99 -10.79 -22.14
C GLU A 111 -10.63 -12.24 -21.79
N GLN A 112 -10.19 -13.06 -22.75
CA GLN A 112 -9.76 -14.44 -22.47
C GLN A 112 -8.53 -14.47 -21.57
N ALA A 113 -7.51 -13.67 -21.87
CA ALA A 113 -6.32 -13.55 -21.05
C ALA A 113 -6.62 -12.98 -19.66
N LYS A 114 -7.60 -12.09 -19.56
CA LYS A 114 -8.09 -11.52 -18.29
C LYS A 114 -8.73 -12.59 -17.40
N GLU A 115 -9.59 -13.44 -17.99
CA GLU A 115 -10.21 -14.58 -17.28
C GLU A 115 -9.16 -15.58 -16.78
N GLU A 116 -8.17 -15.93 -17.60
CA GLU A 116 -7.07 -16.81 -17.24
C GLU A 116 -6.25 -16.23 -16.07
N LYS A 117 -5.91 -14.92 -16.13
CA LYS A 117 -5.20 -14.22 -15.06
C LYS A 117 -6.04 -14.12 -13.78
N LEU A 118 -7.34 -13.89 -13.89
CA LEU A 118 -8.23 -13.88 -12.73
C LEU A 118 -8.29 -15.26 -12.06
N LYS A 119 -8.38 -16.33 -12.85
CA LYS A 119 -8.33 -17.71 -12.34
C LYS A 119 -7.02 -17.95 -11.59
N ALA A 120 -5.88 -17.61 -12.20
CA ALA A 120 -4.58 -17.74 -11.56
C ALA A 120 -4.48 -16.90 -10.27
N ALA A 121 -5.04 -15.70 -10.25
CA ALA A 121 -5.09 -14.88 -9.03
C ALA A 121 -5.92 -15.56 -7.92
N LYS A 122 -7.09 -16.13 -8.25
CA LYS A 122 -7.93 -16.85 -7.28
C LYS A 122 -7.24 -18.08 -6.66
N GLU A 123 -6.29 -18.68 -7.35
CA GLU A 123 -5.47 -19.80 -6.84
C GLU A 123 -4.27 -19.28 -6.01
N THR A 124 -3.68 -18.17 -6.43
CA THR A 124 -2.45 -17.63 -5.82
C THR A 124 -2.72 -16.77 -4.59
N VAL A 125 -3.80 -15.99 -4.59
CA VAL A 125 -4.14 -15.08 -3.48
C VAL A 125 -4.28 -15.81 -2.15
N PRO A 126 -5.02 -16.94 -2.02
CA PRO A 126 -5.09 -17.69 -0.77
C PRO A 126 -3.72 -18.14 -0.27
N TYR A 127 -2.84 -18.58 -1.17
CA TYR A 127 -1.48 -19.02 -0.81
C TYR A 127 -0.68 -17.91 -0.09
N TYR A 128 -0.77 -16.66 -0.55
CA TYR A 128 -0.13 -15.51 0.12
C TYR A 128 -0.83 -15.17 1.44
N LEU A 129 -2.17 -15.10 1.44
CA LEU A 129 -2.93 -14.70 2.62
C LEU A 129 -2.79 -15.68 3.78
N GLU A 130 -2.78 -16.99 3.52
CA GLU A 130 -2.52 -18.01 4.54
C GLU A 130 -1.16 -17.82 5.23
N ARG A 131 -0.12 -17.50 4.46
CA ARG A 131 1.22 -17.27 4.99
C ARG A 131 1.34 -15.97 5.76
N LEU A 132 0.74 -14.93 5.24
CA LEU A 132 0.68 -13.62 5.91
C LEU A 132 -0.11 -13.72 7.22
N ASP A 133 -1.24 -14.44 7.23
CA ASP A 133 -2.04 -14.67 8.44
C ASP A 133 -1.25 -15.45 9.49
N ALA A 134 -0.59 -16.53 9.07
CA ALA A 134 0.26 -17.32 9.95
C ALA A 134 1.44 -16.50 10.51
N GLN A 135 2.02 -15.60 9.70
CA GLN A 135 3.09 -14.71 10.13
C GLN A 135 2.61 -13.73 11.20
N VAL A 136 1.46 -13.10 11.01
CA VAL A 136 0.83 -12.20 12.00
C VAL A 136 0.54 -12.95 13.30
N LYS A 137 -0.02 -14.16 13.20
CA LYS A 137 -0.28 -15.02 14.37
C LYS A 137 1.00 -15.33 15.15
N LYS A 138 2.04 -15.75 14.45
CA LYS A 138 3.36 -16.10 15.03
C LYS A 138 4.01 -14.92 15.76
N ASN A 139 3.81 -13.72 15.25
CA ASN A 139 4.45 -12.50 15.76
C ASN A 139 3.51 -11.66 16.67
N GLY A 140 2.55 -12.29 17.35
CA GLY A 140 1.73 -11.61 18.35
C GLY A 140 0.78 -10.53 17.81
N GLY A 141 0.34 -10.69 16.55
CA GLY A 141 -0.66 -9.83 15.93
C GLY A 141 -0.11 -8.66 15.12
N TYR A 142 1.16 -8.76 14.69
CA TYR A 142 1.85 -7.89 13.72
C TYR A 142 2.73 -8.73 12.79
N PHE A 143 3.17 -8.19 11.67
CA PHE A 143 3.99 -8.96 10.75
C PHE A 143 5.38 -9.28 11.28
N VAL A 144 6.04 -8.35 11.97
CA VAL A 144 7.43 -8.52 12.45
C VAL A 144 7.58 -7.96 13.86
N GLY A 145 8.38 -8.63 14.70
CA GLY A 145 8.87 -8.11 15.98
C GLY A 145 7.81 -7.87 17.06
N GLY A 146 6.56 -8.30 16.86
CA GLY A 146 5.45 -8.13 17.81
C GLY A 146 5.04 -6.67 18.04
N THR A 147 5.39 -5.78 17.14
CA THR A 147 5.08 -4.34 17.20
C THR A 147 4.68 -3.83 15.82
N LEU A 148 3.98 -2.69 15.80
CA LEU A 148 3.62 -2.03 14.53
C LEU A 148 4.86 -1.68 13.72
N THR A 149 4.83 -2.02 12.42
CA THR A 149 5.85 -1.70 11.43
C THR A 149 5.20 -1.12 10.17
N TRP A 150 6.01 -0.64 9.24
CA TRP A 150 5.47 -0.16 7.97
C TRP A 150 4.92 -1.28 7.07
N ALA A 151 5.25 -2.54 7.34
CA ALA A 151 4.61 -3.68 6.66
C ALA A 151 3.12 -3.76 7.01
N ASP A 152 2.77 -3.56 8.30
CA ASP A 152 1.38 -3.57 8.77
C ASP A 152 0.57 -2.43 8.14
N LEU A 153 1.11 -1.20 8.16
CA LEU A 153 0.48 -0.05 7.52
C LEU A 153 0.33 -0.25 6.01
N THR A 154 1.34 -0.81 5.34
CA THR A 154 1.33 -1.07 3.89
C THR A 154 0.25 -2.08 3.53
N PHE A 155 0.16 -3.19 4.25
CA PHE A 155 -0.84 -4.23 4.00
C PHE A 155 -2.26 -3.66 4.11
N VAL A 156 -2.56 -3.03 5.24
CA VAL A 156 -3.91 -2.50 5.50
C VAL A 156 -4.28 -1.38 4.52
N ALA A 157 -3.36 -0.48 4.21
CA ALA A 157 -3.59 0.59 3.24
C ALA A 157 -3.91 0.08 1.82
N LEU A 158 -3.42 -1.11 1.45
CA LEU A 158 -3.69 -1.71 0.14
C LEU A 158 -5.02 -2.46 0.07
N LEU A 159 -5.59 -2.90 1.21
CA LEU A 159 -6.77 -3.77 1.23
C LEU A 159 -7.97 -3.18 0.50
N GLU A 160 -8.29 -1.91 0.68
CA GLU A 160 -9.42 -1.27 0.00
C GLU A 160 -9.32 -1.42 -1.52
N ASN A 161 -8.15 -1.17 -2.08
CA ASN A 161 -7.93 -1.33 -3.52
C ASN A 161 -7.97 -2.80 -3.96
N LEU A 162 -7.38 -3.70 -3.17
CA LEU A 162 -7.36 -5.13 -3.48
C LEU A 162 -8.78 -5.72 -3.44
N ASN A 163 -9.57 -5.38 -2.42
CA ASN A 163 -10.97 -5.77 -2.26
C ASN A 163 -11.82 -5.24 -3.43
N HIS A 164 -11.61 -3.96 -3.81
CA HIS A 164 -12.28 -3.39 -4.97
C HIS A 164 -11.99 -4.17 -6.27
N ILE A 165 -10.73 -4.54 -6.51
CA ILE A 165 -10.33 -5.29 -7.72
C ILE A 165 -10.89 -6.71 -7.70
N MET A 166 -10.82 -7.39 -6.56
CA MET A 166 -11.31 -8.77 -6.40
C MET A 166 -12.83 -8.86 -6.26
N LYS A 167 -13.50 -7.73 -5.97
CA LYS A 167 -14.94 -7.64 -5.68
C LYS A 167 -15.37 -8.50 -4.49
N GLU A 168 -14.48 -8.68 -3.53
CA GLU A 168 -14.69 -9.42 -2.29
C GLU A 168 -13.74 -8.92 -1.21
N ASP A 169 -14.07 -9.17 0.06
CA ASP A 169 -13.13 -8.96 1.16
C ASP A 169 -12.13 -10.13 1.19
N ILE A 170 -10.92 -9.89 0.67
CA ILE A 170 -9.90 -10.94 0.54
C ILE A 170 -9.39 -11.46 1.89
N VAL A 171 -9.62 -10.74 2.98
CA VAL A 171 -9.16 -11.15 4.33
C VAL A 171 -10.28 -11.74 5.19
N GLU A 172 -11.51 -11.85 4.69
CA GLU A 172 -12.67 -12.29 5.48
C GLU A 172 -12.45 -13.63 6.22
N LYS A 173 -11.70 -14.55 5.63
CA LYS A 173 -11.42 -15.88 6.19
C LYS A 173 -10.15 -15.95 7.05
N TYR A 174 -9.39 -14.83 7.17
CA TYR A 174 -8.08 -14.77 7.79
C TYR A 174 -8.14 -13.94 9.07
N GLU A 175 -8.43 -14.60 10.18
CA GLU A 175 -8.76 -13.95 11.45
C GLU A 175 -7.64 -13.02 11.95
N ASN A 176 -6.36 -13.44 11.82
CA ASN A 176 -5.26 -12.61 12.31
C ASN A 176 -5.05 -11.37 11.43
N LEU A 177 -5.27 -11.48 10.12
CA LEU A 177 -5.20 -10.34 9.20
C LEU A 177 -6.37 -9.37 9.43
N LYS A 178 -7.59 -9.85 9.72
CA LYS A 178 -8.73 -9.00 10.10
C LYS A 178 -8.46 -8.25 11.40
N GLN A 179 -7.91 -8.93 12.40
CA GLN A 179 -7.53 -8.27 13.65
C GLN A 179 -6.43 -7.23 13.44
N LEU A 180 -5.44 -7.51 12.59
CA LEU A 180 -4.41 -6.55 12.21
C LEU A 180 -5.03 -5.35 11.50
N GLN A 181 -5.92 -5.56 10.53
CA GLN A 181 -6.63 -4.49 9.85
C GLN A 181 -7.34 -3.58 10.85
N LYS A 182 -8.15 -4.17 11.74
CA LYS A 182 -8.86 -3.40 12.77
C LYS A 182 -7.91 -2.60 13.65
N LYS A 183 -6.82 -3.22 14.14
CA LYS A 183 -5.81 -2.52 14.96
C LYS A 183 -5.22 -1.31 14.25
N VAL A 184 -4.89 -1.44 12.97
CA VAL A 184 -4.30 -0.36 12.19
C VAL A 184 -5.31 0.75 11.91
N GLU A 185 -6.54 0.40 11.51
CA GLU A 185 -7.60 1.38 11.23
C GLU A 185 -8.06 2.14 12.49
N GLU A 186 -7.94 1.53 13.67
CA GLU A 186 -8.24 2.17 14.96
C GLU A 186 -7.11 3.09 15.49
N LEU A 187 -5.92 3.08 14.89
CA LEU A 187 -4.87 4.04 15.24
C LEU A 187 -5.39 5.48 15.02
N PRO A 188 -5.31 6.38 16.02
CA PRO A 188 -5.96 7.69 15.94
C PRO A 188 -5.61 8.48 14.68
N ALA A 189 -4.35 8.45 14.27
CA ALA A 189 -3.88 9.15 13.08
C ALA A 189 -4.43 8.53 11.78
N ILE A 190 -4.48 7.19 11.70
CA ILE A 190 -5.00 6.47 10.53
C ILE A 190 -6.51 6.62 10.44
N LYS A 191 -7.22 6.46 11.56
CA LYS A 191 -8.67 6.69 11.62
C LYS A 191 -9.03 8.09 11.14
N SER A 192 -8.35 9.10 11.68
CA SER A 192 -8.56 10.50 11.27
C SER A 192 -8.27 10.72 9.79
N TRP A 193 -7.24 10.06 9.22
CA TRP A 193 -6.98 10.13 7.79
C TRP A 193 -8.10 9.50 6.96
N ILE A 194 -8.53 8.28 7.30
CA ILE A 194 -9.61 7.57 6.60
C ILE A 194 -10.91 8.40 6.59
N GLU A 195 -11.25 9.05 7.71
CA GLU A 195 -12.45 9.87 7.85
C GLU A 195 -12.39 11.18 7.03
N LYS A 196 -11.19 11.76 6.85
CA LYS A 196 -11.01 13.09 6.24
C LYS A 196 -10.50 13.05 4.80
N ARG A 197 -9.91 11.94 4.36
CA ARG A 197 -9.36 11.84 2.99
C ARG A 197 -10.45 12.03 1.95
N PRO A 198 -10.13 12.65 0.80
CA PRO A 198 -11.07 12.73 -0.32
C PRO A 198 -11.52 11.33 -0.77
N PRO A 199 -12.75 11.19 -1.30
CA PRO A 199 -13.25 9.93 -1.82
C PRO A 199 -12.33 9.33 -2.89
N THR A 200 -12.22 8.00 -2.88
CA THR A 200 -11.50 7.26 -3.92
C THR A 200 -12.34 7.18 -5.20
N ILE A 201 -11.73 7.49 -6.34
CA ILE A 201 -12.37 7.45 -7.66
C ILE A 201 -11.69 6.36 -8.47
N TYR A 202 -12.20 5.12 -8.41
CA TYR A 202 -11.68 4.04 -9.24
C TYR A 202 -12.19 4.18 -10.68
N PRO A 203 -11.32 4.11 -11.70
CA PRO A 203 -11.76 4.05 -13.08
C PRO A 203 -12.54 2.76 -13.35
N ASN A 204 -13.59 2.87 -14.16
CA ASN A 204 -14.40 1.75 -14.60
C ASN A 204 -13.59 0.73 -15.42
#